data_6944e91413b79260d7173e4b05cccbb7
#
_entry.id   6944e91413b79260d7173e4b05cccbb7
#
_cell.length_a   1.000
_cell.length_b   1.000
_cell.length_c   1.000
_cell.angle_alpha   90.00
_cell.angle_beta   90.00
_cell.angle_gamma   90.00
#
_symmetry.space_group_name_H-M   'P 1'
#
loop_
_entity.id
_entity.type
_entity.pdbx_description
1 polymer ?
#
loop_
_entity_poly.entity_id
_entity_poly.type
_entity_poly.pdbx_seq_one_letter_code
_entity_poly.pdbx_strand_id
1 'polypeptide(L)'
;MAVPRAPIGFAHRGGPLARHEQNTLTAFRRAVGLGVGVESDVLLTADSEPVLLHAPLGLHRGRLIRRLRGAQLPSTVPSLDELYAQCGNEFPLALDMTDPSAASAVVEVARRHGALDNLWMTYWRLDRMALWRQQWPSVRLVYATFPVRSPERLMARLATVGVDAVNVHHRAVSPRVVRAARRHERIVLAWGVRRRVSVEAVLARGADGVFADDAEALAAALAASTRRLDSTDGVSV
;
A
#
# COMPACT_ATOMS: atom_id res chain seq x y z
N MET A 1 2.36 25.93 -8.53
CA MET A 1 2.88 24.59 -8.87
C MET A 1 3.03 23.82 -7.56
N ALA A 2 2.42 22.64 -7.44
CA ALA A 2 2.60 21.83 -6.24
C ALA A 2 4.07 21.38 -6.17
N VAL A 3 4.69 21.50 -5.00
CA VAL A 3 6.04 21.01 -4.73
C VAL A 3 6.09 19.51 -5.05
N PRO A 4 7.07 19.04 -5.84
CA PRO A 4 7.22 17.61 -6.13
C PRO A 4 7.41 16.85 -4.81
N ARG A 5 6.47 15.99 -4.47
CA ARG A 5 6.62 15.09 -3.32
C ARG A 5 7.57 13.96 -3.70
N ALA A 6 8.48 13.59 -2.82
CA ALA A 6 9.30 12.40 -2.98
C ALA A 6 8.38 11.18 -3.27
N PRO A 7 8.73 10.31 -4.23
CA PRO A 7 7.91 9.18 -4.57
C PRO A 7 7.83 8.18 -3.42
N ILE A 8 6.68 7.51 -3.28
CA ILE A 8 6.41 6.52 -2.24
C ILE A 8 6.60 5.12 -2.81
N GLY A 9 7.29 4.24 -2.10
CA GLY A 9 7.46 2.84 -2.51
C GLY A 9 6.90 1.89 -1.48
N PHE A 10 6.19 0.86 -1.96
CA PHE A 10 5.70 -0.24 -1.15
C PHE A 10 6.27 -1.56 -1.68
N ALA A 11 7.01 -2.28 -0.84
CA ALA A 11 7.49 -3.62 -1.12
C ALA A 11 6.29 -4.60 -1.06
N HIS A 12 5.82 -5.06 -2.22
CA HIS A 12 4.66 -5.94 -2.35
C HIS A 12 4.93 -7.26 -1.61
N ARG A 13 4.10 -7.55 -0.60
CA ARG A 13 4.27 -8.68 0.34
C ARG A 13 5.65 -8.73 0.99
N GLY A 14 6.24 -7.56 1.28
CA GLY A 14 7.59 -7.42 1.81
C GLY A 14 8.71 -7.50 0.76
N GLY A 15 8.41 -7.55 -0.54
CA GLY A 15 9.41 -7.66 -1.61
C GLY A 15 10.30 -8.88 -1.46
N PRO A 16 9.76 -10.11 -1.43
CA PRO A 16 10.49 -11.32 -1.09
C PRO A 16 11.50 -11.72 -2.15
N LEU A 17 12.64 -12.31 -1.74
CA LEU A 17 13.60 -12.92 -2.65
C LEU A 17 13.07 -14.24 -3.22
N ALA A 18 12.30 -14.98 -2.42
CA ALA A 18 11.67 -16.23 -2.78
C ALA A 18 10.17 -16.22 -2.45
N ARG A 19 9.36 -16.95 -3.23
CA ARG A 19 7.90 -16.95 -3.08
C ARG A 19 7.42 -17.38 -1.68
N HIS A 20 8.13 -18.25 -0.99
CA HIS A 20 7.77 -18.71 0.36
C HIS A 20 8.04 -17.68 1.45
N GLU A 21 8.80 -16.62 1.15
CA GLU A 21 9.07 -15.51 2.08
C GLU A 21 8.00 -14.42 2.05
N GLN A 22 7.02 -14.50 1.12
CA GLN A 22 5.95 -13.52 1.01
C GLN A 22 5.17 -13.39 2.33
N ASN A 23 4.88 -12.15 2.73
CA ASN A 23 4.14 -11.84 3.95
C ASN A 23 4.78 -12.43 5.23
N THR A 24 6.11 -12.49 5.29
CA THR A 24 6.85 -12.89 6.50
C THR A 24 7.52 -11.71 7.19
N LEU A 25 7.70 -11.80 8.50
CA LEU A 25 8.44 -10.77 9.26
C LEU A 25 9.86 -10.56 8.74
N THR A 26 10.52 -11.60 8.23
CA THR A 26 11.85 -11.47 7.62
C THR A 26 11.83 -10.58 6.38
N ALA A 27 10.86 -10.78 5.48
CA ALA A 27 10.71 -9.93 4.30
C ALA A 27 10.35 -8.49 4.68
N PHE A 28 9.46 -8.31 5.65
CA PHE A 28 9.05 -6.98 6.12
C PHE A 28 10.21 -6.22 6.77
N ARG A 29 10.97 -6.83 7.67
CA ARG A 29 12.17 -6.21 8.28
C ARG A 29 13.20 -5.81 7.22
N ARG A 30 13.41 -6.65 6.21
CA ARG A 30 14.31 -6.30 5.09
C ARG A 30 13.82 -5.07 4.34
N ALA A 31 12.55 -5.00 3.96
CA ALA A 31 11.97 -3.85 3.26
C ALA A 31 12.10 -2.56 4.09
N VAL A 32 11.72 -2.61 5.36
CA VAL A 32 11.86 -1.47 6.28
C VAL A 32 13.31 -1.05 6.45
N GLY A 33 14.24 -2.00 6.59
CA GLY A 33 15.69 -1.73 6.66
C GLY A 33 16.27 -1.08 5.40
N LEU A 34 15.63 -1.27 4.24
CA LEU A 34 15.96 -0.59 2.99
C LEU A 34 15.31 0.81 2.87
N GLY A 35 14.55 1.25 3.87
CA GLY A 35 13.86 2.54 3.88
C GLY A 35 12.64 2.61 2.95
N VAL A 36 12.04 1.48 2.60
CA VAL A 36 10.81 1.43 1.79
C VAL A 36 9.62 0.99 2.62
N GLY A 37 8.43 1.40 2.22
CA GLY A 37 7.19 0.95 2.81
C GLY A 37 6.92 -0.52 2.55
N VAL A 38 5.96 -1.07 3.27
CA VAL A 38 5.53 -2.47 3.16
C VAL A 38 4.10 -2.53 2.64
N GLU A 39 3.83 -3.50 1.79
CA GLU A 39 2.46 -3.88 1.45
C GLU A 39 2.19 -5.32 1.86
N SER A 40 0.96 -5.59 2.28
CA SER A 40 0.47 -6.94 2.59
C SER A 40 -1.05 -7.03 2.45
N ASP A 41 -1.53 -8.26 2.24
CA ASP A 41 -2.96 -8.58 2.36
C ASP A 41 -3.31 -8.83 3.84
N VAL A 42 -4.46 -8.33 4.29
CA VAL A 42 -4.92 -8.54 5.67
C VAL A 42 -6.22 -9.34 5.73
N LEU A 43 -6.29 -10.24 6.67
CA LEU A 43 -7.45 -11.08 6.99
C LEU A 43 -7.71 -11.04 8.51
N LEU A 44 -8.95 -11.33 8.91
CA LEU A 44 -9.34 -11.39 10.32
C LEU A 44 -9.52 -12.83 10.77
N THR A 45 -8.93 -13.20 11.90
CA THR A 45 -9.12 -14.50 12.55
C THR A 45 -10.41 -14.56 13.36
N ALA A 46 -10.77 -15.74 13.88
CA ALA A 46 -11.95 -15.95 14.71
C ALA A 46 -11.90 -15.19 16.07
N ASP A 47 -10.70 -14.93 16.56
CA ASP A 47 -10.43 -14.16 17.77
C ASP A 47 -10.10 -12.69 17.48
N SER A 48 -10.50 -12.22 16.28
CA SER A 48 -10.38 -10.81 15.87
C SER A 48 -8.94 -10.29 15.76
N GLU A 49 -7.98 -11.16 15.53
CA GLU A 49 -6.60 -10.78 15.26
C GLU A 49 -6.39 -10.50 13.76
N PRO A 50 -5.89 -9.32 13.35
CA PRO A 50 -5.51 -9.04 11.97
C PRO A 50 -4.21 -9.78 11.65
N VAL A 51 -4.24 -10.68 10.65
CA VAL A 51 -3.08 -11.45 10.20
C VAL A 51 -2.71 -11.11 8.76
N LEU A 52 -1.42 -11.16 8.46
CA LEU A 52 -0.86 -10.73 7.19
C LEU A 52 -0.57 -11.95 6.32
N LEU A 53 -1.47 -12.20 5.37
CA LEU A 53 -1.41 -13.41 4.55
C LEU A 53 -2.17 -13.23 3.24
N HIS A 54 -1.52 -13.51 2.12
CA HIS A 54 -2.23 -13.67 0.86
C HIS A 54 -2.92 -15.03 0.77
N ALA A 55 -4.19 -15.06 1.11
CA ALA A 55 -5.02 -16.27 1.07
C ALA A 55 -6.23 -16.04 0.15
N PRO A 56 -6.19 -16.49 -1.10
CA PRO A 56 -7.33 -16.38 -2.01
C PRO A 56 -8.60 -16.97 -1.36
N LEU A 57 -9.72 -16.23 -1.48
CA LEU A 57 -10.99 -16.58 -0.84
C LEU A 57 -10.94 -16.71 0.70
N GLY A 58 -9.90 -16.16 1.35
CA GLY A 58 -9.72 -16.30 2.80
C GLY A 58 -9.40 -17.73 3.26
N LEU A 59 -8.90 -18.57 2.35
CA LEU A 59 -8.58 -19.98 2.63
C LEU A 59 -7.09 -20.18 2.85
N HIS A 60 -6.73 -20.78 3.97
CA HIS A 60 -5.39 -21.30 4.22
C HIS A 60 -5.47 -22.81 4.44
N ARG A 61 -4.78 -23.59 3.60
CA ARG A 61 -4.80 -25.06 3.63
C ARG A 61 -6.22 -25.65 3.69
N GLY A 62 -7.15 -25.10 2.90
CA GLY A 62 -8.56 -25.53 2.83
C GLY A 62 -9.45 -25.08 4.00
N ARG A 63 -8.93 -24.31 4.95
CA ARG A 63 -9.70 -23.77 6.08
C ARG A 63 -9.87 -22.28 5.96
N LEU A 64 -11.05 -21.77 6.30
CA LEU A 64 -11.32 -20.32 6.32
C LEU A 64 -10.59 -19.66 7.51
N ILE A 65 -9.77 -18.64 7.24
CA ILE A 65 -9.03 -17.89 8.25
C ILE A 65 -9.95 -17.36 9.36
N ARG A 66 -11.10 -16.81 8.99
CA ARG A 66 -12.10 -16.29 9.95
C ARG A 66 -12.70 -17.34 10.89
N ARG A 67 -12.39 -18.64 10.71
CA ARG A 67 -12.79 -19.75 11.61
C ARG A 67 -11.61 -20.30 12.41
N LEU A 68 -10.42 -19.74 12.22
CA LEU A 68 -9.20 -20.10 12.94
C LEU A 68 -8.85 -19.01 13.93
N ARG A 69 -8.38 -19.39 15.11
CA ARG A 69 -7.71 -18.45 16.02
C ARG A 69 -6.28 -18.20 15.54
N GLY A 70 -5.69 -17.06 15.88
CA GLY A 70 -4.30 -16.75 15.54
C GLY A 70 -3.34 -17.86 15.95
N ALA A 71 -3.47 -18.40 17.15
CA ALA A 71 -2.64 -19.53 17.65
C ALA A 71 -2.77 -20.84 16.84
N GLN A 72 -3.74 -20.99 15.96
CA GLN A 72 -3.91 -22.13 15.07
C GLN A 72 -3.25 -21.93 13.69
N LEU A 73 -2.76 -20.73 13.42
CA LEU A 73 -2.01 -20.43 12.20
C LEU A 73 -0.53 -20.82 12.36
N PRO A 74 0.16 -21.13 11.26
CA PRO A 74 1.60 -21.33 11.31
C PRO A 74 2.32 -20.07 11.83
N SER A 75 3.38 -20.24 12.60
CA SER A 75 4.23 -19.13 13.08
C SER A 75 4.87 -18.28 11.97
N THR A 76 4.80 -18.74 10.72
CA THR A 76 5.23 -17.99 9.53
C THR A 76 4.19 -16.97 9.05
N VAL A 77 2.96 -17.02 9.58
CA VAL A 77 1.90 -16.05 9.29
C VAL A 77 1.89 -15.02 10.41
N PRO A 78 2.46 -13.82 10.21
CA PRO A 78 2.52 -12.83 11.26
C PRO A 78 1.19 -12.13 11.47
N SER A 79 0.93 -11.70 12.68
CA SER A 79 -0.10 -10.72 12.98
C SER A 79 0.39 -9.29 12.65
N LEU A 80 -0.56 -8.37 12.51
CA LEU A 80 -0.23 -6.95 12.35
C LEU A 80 0.47 -6.38 13.59
N ASP A 81 0.12 -6.89 14.78
CA ASP A 81 0.75 -6.51 16.04
C ASP A 81 2.23 -6.91 16.06
N GLU A 82 2.55 -8.15 15.64
CA GLU A 82 3.94 -8.62 15.51
C GLU A 82 4.73 -7.83 14.48
N LEU A 83 4.12 -7.42 13.36
CA LEU A 83 4.78 -6.56 12.37
C LEU A 83 5.26 -5.26 13.03
N TYR A 84 4.37 -4.52 13.69
CA TYR A 84 4.74 -3.26 14.34
C TYR A 84 5.71 -3.45 15.50
N ALA A 85 5.53 -4.51 16.31
CA ALA A 85 6.44 -4.82 17.41
C ALA A 85 7.88 -5.07 16.94
N GLN A 86 8.06 -5.66 15.75
CA GLN A 86 9.39 -6.02 15.23
C GLN A 86 9.98 -5.00 14.25
N CYS A 87 9.17 -4.25 13.53
CA CYS A 87 9.61 -3.32 12.50
C CYS A 87 9.49 -1.84 12.90
N GLY A 88 8.82 -1.54 14.03
CA GLY A 88 8.49 -0.17 14.42
C GLY A 88 7.28 0.36 13.65
N ASN A 89 7.09 1.68 13.64
CA ASN A 89 5.90 2.35 13.10
C ASN A 89 6.22 3.50 12.11
N GLU A 90 7.50 3.75 11.81
CA GLU A 90 7.94 4.91 11.02
C GLU A 90 8.00 4.65 9.52
N PHE A 91 7.40 3.58 9.03
CA PHE A 91 7.35 3.24 7.61
C PHE A 91 5.91 3.24 7.08
N PRO A 92 5.68 3.61 5.81
CA PRO A 92 4.37 3.48 5.19
C PRO A 92 3.96 2.01 5.09
N LEU A 93 2.78 1.67 5.65
CA LEU A 93 2.20 0.34 5.54
C LEU A 93 0.92 0.39 4.71
N ALA A 94 0.90 -0.27 3.56
CA ALA A 94 -0.30 -0.44 2.73
C ALA A 94 -0.92 -1.82 2.98
N LEU A 95 -2.16 -1.86 3.41
CA LEU A 95 -2.90 -3.10 3.63
C LEU A 95 -4.01 -3.25 2.59
N ASP A 96 -3.94 -4.31 1.78
CA ASP A 96 -5.05 -4.70 0.92
C ASP A 96 -6.12 -5.39 1.79
N MET A 97 -7.26 -4.71 1.91
CA MET A 97 -8.37 -5.11 2.79
C MET A 97 -9.19 -6.22 2.13
N THR A 98 -8.56 -7.40 1.93
CA THR A 98 -9.23 -8.58 1.35
C THR A 98 -10.41 -9.03 2.20
N ASP A 99 -10.33 -8.82 3.50
CA ASP A 99 -11.46 -8.93 4.44
C ASP A 99 -11.79 -7.54 5.02
N PRO A 100 -12.83 -6.85 4.52
CA PRO A 100 -13.19 -5.52 5.02
C PRO A 100 -13.68 -5.51 6.47
N SER A 101 -14.01 -6.66 7.07
CA SER A 101 -14.37 -6.76 8.48
C SER A 101 -13.15 -6.57 9.41
N ALA A 102 -11.94 -6.74 8.89
CA ALA A 102 -10.70 -6.50 9.63
C ALA A 102 -10.42 -5.01 9.90
N ALA A 103 -11.13 -4.08 9.24
CA ALA A 103 -10.77 -2.66 9.25
C ALA A 103 -10.68 -2.06 10.67
N SER A 104 -11.66 -2.34 11.54
CA SER A 104 -11.64 -1.82 12.93
C SER A 104 -10.47 -2.38 13.73
N ALA A 105 -10.17 -3.68 13.59
CA ALA A 105 -9.06 -4.30 14.28
C ALA A 105 -7.71 -3.80 13.76
N VAL A 106 -7.57 -3.60 12.43
CA VAL A 106 -6.38 -3.01 11.81
C VAL A 106 -6.10 -1.60 12.35
N VAL A 107 -7.12 -0.73 12.36
CA VAL A 107 -6.98 0.65 12.85
C VAL A 107 -6.67 0.67 14.34
N GLU A 108 -7.27 -0.22 15.14
CA GLU A 108 -7.00 -0.32 16.57
C GLU A 108 -5.56 -0.76 16.85
N VAL A 109 -5.05 -1.76 16.12
CA VAL A 109 -3.63 -2.16 16.23
C VAL A 109 -2.71 -1.01 15.82
N ALA A 110 -2.93 -0.37 14.67
CA ALA A 110 -2.12 0.76 14.22
C ALA A 110 -2.14 1.93 15.22
N ARG A 111 -3.30 2.20 15.84
CA ARG A 111 -3.45 3.24 16.88
C ARG A 111 -2.62 2.94 18.12
N ARG A 112 -2.64 1.69 18.60
CA ARG A 112 -1.84 1.26 19.77
C ARG A 112 -0.34 1.42 19.55
N HIS A 113 0.10 1.22 18.30
CA HIS A 113 1.51 1.39 17.91
C HIS A 113 1.86 2.82 17.44
N GLY A 114 0.92 3.80 17.47
CA GLY A 114 1.17 5.15 16.98
C GLY A 114 1.41 5.26 15.49
N ALA A 115 0.88 4.32 14.69
CA ALA A 115 1.18 4.15 13.26
C ALA A 115 0.09 4.67 12.31
N LEU A 116 -0.95 5.35 12.83
CA LEU A 116 -2.11 5.74 12.01
C LEU A 116 -1.75 6.62 10.82
N ASP A 117 -0.81 7.55 10.96
CA ASP A 117 -0.40 8.47 9.90
C ASP A 117 0.35 7.78 8.76
N ASN A 118 0.88 6.58 9.03
CA ASN A 118 1.60 5.75 8.09
C ASN A 118 0.75 4.59 7.54
N LEU A 119 -0.51 4.45 7.99
CA LEU A 119 -1.42 3.39 7.54
C LEU A 119 -2.17 3.80 6.28
N TRP A 120 -2.08 2.94 5.25
CA TRP A 120 -2.78 3.05 3.98
C TRP A 120 -3.71 1.84 3.80
N MET A 121 -5.02 2.06 3.74
CA MET A 121 -6.01 1.00 3.57
C MET A 121 -6.48 0.96 2.12
N THR A 122 -6.16 -0.11 1.42
CA THR A 122 -6.51 -0.31 0.00
C THR A 122 -7.79 -1.12 -0.13
N TYR A 123 -8.75 -0.62 -0.94
CA TYR A 123 -9.99 -1.34 -1.23
C TYR A 123 -10.60 -0.91 -2.59
N TRP A 124 -11.58 -1.66 -3.08
CA TRP A 124 -12.22 -1.40 -4.40
C TRP A 124 -13.69 -0.92 -4.30
N ARG A 125 -14.27 -0.79 -3.10
CA ARG A 125 -15.66 -0.36 -2.91
C ARG A 125 -15.73 1.01 -2.24
N LEU A 126 -16.18 2.00 -3.01
CA LEU A 126 -16.26 3.40 -2.55
C LEU A 126 -17.30 3.61 -1.44
N ASP A 127 -18.41 2.85 -1.45
CA ASP A 127 -19.42 2.90 -0.40
C ASP A 127 -18.82 2.52 0.97
N ARG A 128 -17.99 1.49 1.02
CA ARG A 128 -17.28 1.09 2.23
C ARG A 128 -16.23 2.11 2.66
N MET A 129 -15.48 2.64 1.69
CA MET A 129 -14.45 3.65 1.96
C MET A 129 -15.05 4.96 2.48
N ALA A 130 -16.24 5.35 2.04
CA ALA A 130 -16.96 6.49 2.60
C ALA A 130 -17.26 6.33 4.10
N LEU A 131 -17.66 5.13 4.52
CA LEU A 131 -17.87 4.83 5.95
C LEU A 131 -16.55 4.87 6.72
N TRP A 132 -15.47 4.31 6.15
CA TRP A 132 -14.14 4.36 6.78
C TRP A 132 -13.62 5.78 6.92
N ARG A 133 -13.82 6.65 5.91
CA ARG A 133 -13.42 8.06 5.98
C ARG A 133 -14.14 8.81 7.11
N GLN A 134 -15.43 8.53 7.32
CA GLN A 134 -16.20 9.12 8.42
C GLN A 134 -15.69 8.63 9.78
N GLN A 135 -15.36 7.36 9.90
CA GLN A 135 -14.93 6.73 11.15
C GLN A 135 -13.47 7.00 11.50
N TRP A 136 -12.58 7.08 10.49
CA TRP A 136 -11.13 7.23 10.66
C TRP A 136 -10.57 8.32 9.73
N PRO A 137 -10.71 9.60 10.09
CA PRO A 137 -10.32 10.72 9.21
C PRO A 137 -8.83 10.79 8.87
N SER A 138 -7.95 10.31 9.75
CA SER A 138 -6.48 10.35 9.59
C SER A 138 -5.92 9.21 8.74
N VAL A 139 -6.62 8.08 8.62
CA VAL A 139 -6.14 6.92 7.84
C VAL A 139 -6.14 7.24 6.35
N ARG A 140 -5.09 6.89 5.64
CA ARG A 140 -5.02 7.06 4.18
C ARG A 140 -5.81 5.97 3.47
N LEU A 141 -6.71 6.38 2.58
CA LEU A 141 -7.54 5.47 1.80
C LEU A 141 -7.06 5.39 0.36
N VAL A 142 -6.92 4.17 -0.15
CA VAL A 142 -6.42 3.89 -1.50
C VAL A 142 -7.46 3.09 -2.29
N TYR A 143 -7.95 3.66 -3.38
CA TYR A 143 -8.90 2.96 -4.25
C TYR A 143 -8.17 2.13 -5.30
N ALA A 144 -8.29 0.81 -5.23
CA ALA A 144 -7.71 -0.11 -6.22
C ALA A 144 -8.65 -0.29 -7.41
N THR A 145 -8.15 -0.09 -8.64
CA THR A 145 -8.97 -0.24 -9.85
C THR A 145 -8.16 -0.60 -11.10
N PHE A 146 -8.81 -1.31 -12.02
CA PHE A 146 -8.37 -1.55 -13.39
C PHE A 146 -9.55 -2.10 -14.23
N PRO A 147 -9.78 -1.55 -15.43
CA PRO A 147 -9.13 -0.41 -16.10
C PRO A 147 -9.69 0.95 -15.65
N VAL A 148 -8.93 2.03 -15.91
CA VAL A 148 -9.40 3.41 -15.70
C VAL A 148 -10.03 3.95 -16.98
N ARG A 149 -11.35 3.84 -17.10
CA ARG A 149 -12.07 4.24 -18.34
C ARG A 149 -12.32 5.75 -18.44
N SER A 150 -12.69 6.39 -17.33
CA SER A 150 -13.03 7.81 -17.25
C SER A 150 -12.26 8.46 -16.10
N PRO A 151 -10.97 8.82 -16.29
CA PRO A 151 -10.11 9.31 -15.21
C PRO A 151 -10.69 10.50 -14.47
N GLU A 152 -11.17 11.51 -15.19
CA GLU A 152 -11.73 12.73 -14.60
C GLU A 152 -12.91 12.44 -13.66
N ARG A 153 -13.89 11.67 -14.16
CA ARG A 153 -15.06 11.28 -13.36
C ARG A 153 -14.68 10.42 -12.15
N LEU A 154 -13.68 9.54 -12.32
CA LEU A 154 -13.17 8.71 -11.22
C LEU A 154 -12.56 9.60 -10.14
N MET A 155 -11.61 10.47 -10.51
CA MET A 155 -10.89 11.30 -9.53
C MET A 155 -11.82 12.27 -8.80
N ALA A 156 -12.82 12.84 -9.49
CA ALA A 156 -13.87 13.65 -8.88
C ALA A 156 -14.64 12.85 -7.80
N ARG A 157 -15.04 11.60 -8.11
CA ARG A 157 -15.70 10.73 -7.12
C ARG A 157 -14.79 10.39 -5.94
N LEU A 158 -13.51 10.09 -6.18
CA LEU A 158 -12.54 9.83 -5.11
C LEU A 158 -12.41 11.04 -4.19
N ALA A 159 -12.37 12.25 -4.75
CA ALA A 159 -12.31 13.49 -3.99
C ALA A 159 -13.57 13.70 -3.13
N THR A 160 -14.76 13.48 -3.71
CA THR A 160 -16.04 13.58 -2.97
C THR A 160 -16.11 12.61 -1.79
N VAL A 161 -15.60 11.40 -1.95
CA VAL A 161 -15.57 10.37 -0.87
C VAL A 161 -14.45 10.64 0.14
N GLY A 162 -13.45 11.47 -0.20
CA GLY A 162 -12.28 11.71 0.63
C GLY A 162 -11.22 10.60 0.52
N VAL A 163 -11.16 9.89 -0.62
CA VAL A 163 -10.13 8.89 -0.89
C VAL A 163 -8.85 9.58 -1.31
N ASP A 164 -7.70 9.25 -0.70
CA ASP A 164 -6.43 9.96 -0.87
C ASP A 164 -5.69 9.57 -2.15
N ALA A 165 -5.76 8.29 -2.51
CA ALA A 165 -4.99 7.75 -3.64
C ALA A 165 -5.81 6.80 -4.51
N VAL A 166 -5.42 6.73 -5.79
CA VAL A 166 -5.84 5.66 -6.69
C VAL A 166 -4.67 4.72 -6.97
N ASN A 167 -4.87 3.41 -6.81
CA ASN A 167 -3.90 2.38 -7.15
C ASN A 167 -4.30 1.70 -8.46
N VAL A 168 -3.54 1.93 -9.53
CA VAL A 168 -3.82 1.43 -10.87
C VAL A 168 -2.73 0.47 -11.35
N HIS A 169 -3.07 -0.45 -12.24
CA HIS A 169 -2.02 -1.25 -12.88
C HIS A 169 -1.02 -0.34 -13.62
N HIS A 170 0.29 -0.63 -13.55
CA HIS A 170 1.35 0.23 -14.09
C HIS A 170 1.13 0.61 -15.57
N ARG A 171 0.45 -0.24 -16.36
CA ARG A 171 0.10 0.05 -17.77
C ARG A 171 -0.97 1.13 -17.93
N ALA A 172 -1.76 1.39 -16.90
CA ALA A 172 -2.79 2.43 -16.91
C ALA A 172 -2.25 3.81 -16.49
N VAL A 173 -1.03 3.87 -15.96
CA VAL A 173 -0.36 5.15 -15.66
C VAL A 173 -0.10 5.87 -16.99
N SER A 174 -0.80 6.98 -17.19
CA SER A 174 -0.76 7.78 -18.41
C SER A 174 -0.92 9.26 -18.09
N PRO A 175 -0.49 10.17 -18.99
CA PRO A 175 -0.66 11.60 -18.77
C PRO A 175 -2.11 12.02 -18.50
N ARG A 176 -3.08 11.30 -19.06
CA ARG A 176 -4.51 11.55 -18.82
C ARG A 176 -4.92 11.21 -17.39
N VAL A 177 -4.49 10.07 -16.87
CA VAL A 177 -4.77 9.65 -15.48
C VAL A 177 -4.08 10.58 -14.50
N VAL A 178 -2.80 10.87 -14.71
CA VAL A 178 -1.99 11.73 -13.84
C VAL A 178 -2.54 13.16 -13.79
N ARG A 179 -2.89 13.77 -14.95
CA ARG A 179 -3.48 15.11 -14.97
C ARG A 179 -4.84 15.17 -14.26
N ALA A 180 -5.69 14.16 -14.42
CA ALA A 180 -6.94 14.08 -13.71
C ALA A 180 -6.73 13.95 -12.20
N ALA A 181 -5.82 13.10 -11.75
CA ALA A 181 -5.50 12.93 -10.34
C ALA A 181 -4.98 14.25 -9.72
N ARG A 182 -4.05 14.94 -10.39
CA ARG A 182 -3.51 16.22 -9.91
C ARG A 182 -4.56 17.31 -9.79
N ARG A 183 -5.51 17.40 -10.75
CA ARG A 183 -6.63 18.38 -10.67
C ARG A 183 -7.51 18.16 -9.45
N HIS A 184 -7.65 16.93 -9.02
CA HIS A 184 -8.46 16.57 -7.86
C HIS A 184 -7.62 16.30 -6.61
N GLU A 185 -6.33 16.63 -6.63
CA GLU A 185 -5.37 16.42 -5.52
C GLU A 185 -5.33 14.96 -5.04
N ARG A 186 -5.39 14.02 -5.97
CA ARG A 186 -5.29 12.58 -5.68
C ARG A 186 -3.92 12.04 -6.04
N ILE A 187 -3.40 11.15 -5.20
CA ILE A 187 -2.14 10.44 -5.39
C ILE A 187 -2.35 9.31 -6.40
N VAL A 188 -1.41 9.13 -7.33
CA VAL A 188 -1.41 8.00 -8.29
C VAL A 188 -0.38 6.98 -7.85
N LEU A 189 -0.84 5.83 -7.38
CA LEU A 189 -0.01 4.66 -7.09
C LEU A 189 -0.12 3.64 -8.22
N ALA A 190 0.95 2.88 -8.44
CA ALA A 190 1.00 1.88 -9.50
C ALA A 190 1.35 0.49 -8.95
N TRP A 191 0.53 -0.51 -9.28
CA TRP A 191 0.77 -1.91 -8.94
C TRP A 191 1.19 -2.77 -10.14
N GLY A 192 1.64 -3.99 -9.89
CA GLY A 192 2.08 -4.94 -10.91
C GLY A 192 3.48 -4.65 -11.45
N VAL A 193 4.29 -3.91 -10.70
CA VAL A 193 5.68 -3.62 -11.03
C VAL A 193 6.54 -4.80 -10.59
N ARG A 194 6.77 -5.72 -11.52
CA ARG A 194 7.57 -6.93 -11.32
C ARG A 194 8.98 -6.72 -11.90
N ARG A 195 9.92 -7.64 -11.63
CA ARG A 195 11.34 -7.57 -12.05
C ARG A 195 11.62 -7.15 -13.48
N ARG A 196 10.66 -7.36 -14.42
CA ARG A 196 10.79 -6.95 -15.84
C ARG A 196 10.28 -5.53 -16.12
N VAL A 197 9.76 -4.83 -15.12
CA VAL A 197 9.21 -3.49 -15.26
C VAL A 197 10.04 -2.57 -14.36
N SER A 198 10.71 -1.61 -14.96
CA SER A 198 11.50 -0.62 -14.23
C SER A 198 10.61 0.27 -13.38
N VAL A 199 10.93 0.40 -12.12
CA VAL A 199 10.29 1.33 -11.17
C VAL A 199 10.43 2.76 -11.67
N GLU A 200 11.65 3.14 -12.13
CA GLU A 200 11.96 4.47 -12.65
C GLU A 200 11.08 4.81 -13.86
N ALA A 201 10.86 3.86 -14.77
CA ALA A 201 10.00 4.07 -15.93
C ALA A 201 8.55 4.31 -15.57
N VAL A 202 8.04 3.72 -14.49
CA VAL A 202 6.69 3.95 -13.99
C VAL A 202 6.58 5.32 -13.31
N LEU A 203 7.56 5.69 -12.49
CA LEU A 203 7.65 7.01 -11.87
C LEU A 203 7.79 8.12 -12.91
N ALA A 204 8.60 7.92 -13.96
CA ALA A 204 8.76 8.88 -15.07
C ALA A 204 7.46 9.13 -15.86
N ARG A 205 6.47 8.21 -15.82
CA ARG A 205 5.13 8.44 -16.38
C ARG A 205 4.26 9.32 -15.49
N GLY A 206 4.73 9.65 -14.27
CA GLY A 206 4.06 10.53 -13.33
C GLY A 206 3.28 9.83 -12.22
N ALA A 207 3.55 8.54 -11.96
CA ALA A 207 3.09 7.91 -10.73
C ALA A 207 3.78 8.56 -9.52
N ASP A 208 3.01 8.79 -8.45
CA ASP A 208 3.51 9.34 -7.19
C ASP A 208 4.08 8.24 -6.27
N GLY A 209 3.81 6.97 -6.59
CA GLY A 209 4.37 5.83 -5.90
C GLY A 209 4.11 4.51 -6.61
N VAL A 210 4.77 3.45 -6.13
CA VAL A 210 4.72 2.12 -6.74
C VAL A 210 4.68 1.00 -5.71
N PHE A 211 4.01 -0.10 -6.09
CA PHE A 211 4.07 -1.40 -5.42
C PHE A 211 4.95 -2.31 -6.27
N ALA A 212 6.07 -2.76 -5.73
CA ALA A 212 7.06 -3.55 -6.47
C ALA A 212 7.40 -4.87 -5.75
N ASP A 213 7.67 -5.92 -6.54
CA ASP A 213 8.04 -7.25 -6.02
C ASP A 213 9.51 -7.31 -5.53
N ASP A 214 10.36 -6.37 -5.95
CA ASP A 214 11.78 -6.31 -5.62
C ASP A 214 12.06 -5.08 -4.76
N ALA A 215 12.29 -5.31 -3.46
CA ALA A 215 12.49 -4.23 -2.49
C ALA A 215 13.82 -3.48 -2.70
N GLU A 216 14.88 -4.14 -3.16
CA GLU A 216 16.19 -3.53 -3.40
C GLU A 216 16.14 -2.62 -4.64
N ALA A 217 15.56 -3.12 -5.75
CA ALA A 217 15.33 -2.31 -6.95
C ALA A 217 14.41 -1.12 -6.65
N LEU A 218 13.39 -1.31 -5.80
CA LEU A 218 12.50 -0.24 -5.36
C LEU A 218 13.28 0.83 -4.59
N ALA A 219 14.05 0.45 -3.57
CA ALA A 219 14.85 1.37 -2.76
C ALA A 219 15.85 2.16 -3.62
N ALA A 220 16.57 1.49 -4.53
CA ALA A 220 17.51 2.13 -5.44
C ALA A 220 16.82 3.19 -6.35
N ALA A 221 15.65 2.85 -6.91
CA ALA A 221 14.90 3.74 -7.79
C ALA A 221 14.35 4.96 -7.05
N LEU A 222 13.84 4.79 -5.82
CA LEU A 222 13.36 5.90 -4.98
C LEU A 222 14.50 6.84 -4.64
N ALA A 223 15.65 6.32 -4.19
CA ALA A 223 16.83 7.13 -3.89
C ALA A 223 17.34 7.91 -5.12
N ALA A 224 17.32 7.31 -6.31
CA ALA A 224 17.69 7.99 -7.55
C ALA A 224 16.68 9.09 -7.93
N SER A 225 15.39 8.90 -7.64
CA SER A 225 14.35 9.89 -7.91
C SER A 225 14.44 11.09 -6.98
N THR A 226 14.71 10.87 -5.69
CA THR A 226 14.89 11.94 -4.71
C THR A 226 16.09 12.82 -5.05
N ARG A 227 17.25 12.23 -5.37
CA ARG A 227 18.45 12.99 -5.81
C ARG A 227 18.19 13.87 -7.03
N ARG A 228 17.33 13.44 -7.97
CA ARG A 228 16.97 14.26 -9.14
C ARG A 228 16.12 15.47 -8.77
N LEU A 229 15.23 15.33 -7.81
CA LEU A 229 14.41 16.44 -7.31
C LEU A 229 15.30 17.49 -6.62
N ASP A 230 16.18 17.06 -5.72
CA ASP A 230 17.12 17.96 -5.01
C ASP A 230 18.04 18.73 -5.98
N SER A 231 18.47 18.09 -7.09
CA SER A 231 19.31 18.72 -8.10
C SER A 231 18.58 19.75 -8.97
N THR A 232 17.26 19.66 -9.10
CA THR A 232 16.46 20.64 -9.86
C THR A 232 16.09 21.87 -9.03
N ASP A 233 15.95 21.73 -7.71
CA ASP A 233 15.66 22.86 -6.81
C ASP A 233 16.90 23.73 -6.52
N GLY A 234 18.12 23.21 -6.77
CA GLY A 234 19.39 23.94 -6.59
C GLY A 234 19.82 24.84 -7.78
N VAL A 235 19.05 24.92 -8.86
CA VAL A 235 19.39 25.68 -10.10
C VAL A 235 18.52 26.95 -10.24
N SER A 236 17.89 27.43 -9.21
CA SER A 236 17.19 28.73 -9.21
C SER A 236 18.02 29.76 -8.42
N VAL A 237 19.03 30.35 -9.06
CA VAL A 237 19.69 31.60 -8.66
C VAL A 237 19.56 32.60 -9.78
#